data_1ceb83ef32a6745448c3c80585c83118
#
_entry.id   1ceb83ef32a6745448c3c80585c83118
#
_cell.length_a   1.000
_cell.length_b   1.000
_cell.length_c   1.000
_cell.angle_alpha   90.00
_cell.angle_beta   90.00
_cell.angle_gamma   90.00
#
_symmetry.space_group_name_H-M   'P 1'
#
loop_
_entity.id
_entity.type
_entity.pdbx_description
1 polymer ?
#
loop_
_entity_poly.entity_id
_entity_poly.type
_entity_poly.pdbx_seq_one_letter_code
_entity_poly.pdbx_strand_id
1 'polypeptide(L)'
;MGPKSRDVDRSLNTIVSMRPADGKHVEWIDDEAVVLDPSTEELHYLNGPAALVYALILEHGFDRGLEEVRSIYGTESEIEEGIADCLEGLADKGLLVDG
;
A
#
# COMPACT_ATOMS: atom_id res chain seq x y z
N MET A 1 0.96 -29.14 -10.38
CA MET A 1 1.53 -27.97 -10.21
C MET A 1 1.60 -27.18 -11.45
N GLY A 2 0.82 -26.46 -11.77
CA GLY A 2 0.80 -25.72 -12.96
C GLY A 2 1.38 -24.35 -12.79
N PRO A 3 1.79 -23.76 -13.91
CA PRO A 3 2.25 -22.40 -13.90
C PRO A 3 1.23 -21.43 -13.35
N LYS A 4 -0.03 -21.75 -13.51
CA LYS A 4 -1.09 -20.91 -13.06
C LYS A 4 -1.06 -20.69 -11.56
N SER A 5 -0.86 -21.74 -10.82
CA SER A 5 -0.72 -21.67 -9.40
C SER A 5 0.46 -20.81 -9.00
N ARG A 6 1.54 -21.01 -9.69
CA ARG A 6 2.73 -20.27 -9.43
C ARG A 6 2.56 -18.79 -9.70
N ASP A 7 1.80 -18.45 -10.74
CA ASP A 7 1.54 -17.06 -11.05
C ASP A 7 0.77 -16.38 -9.94
N VAL A 8 -0.23 -17.06 -9.40
CA VAL A 8 -0.99 -16.53 -8.30
C VAL A 8 -0.09 -16.34 -7.08
N ASP A 9 0.72 -17.34 -6.80
CA ASP A 9 1.63 -17.27 -5.67
C ASP A 9 2.60 -16.12 -5.83
N ARG A 10 3.07 -15.91 -7.05
CA ARG A 10 3.99 -14.82 -7.33
C ARG A 10 3.36 -13.46 -7.03
N SER A 11 2.11 -13.28 -7.41
CA SER A 11 1.40 -12.04 -7.13
C SER A 11 1.31 -11.78 -5.63
N LEU A 12 0.94 -12.80 -4.89
CA LEU A 12 0.85 -12.67 -3.44
C LEU A 12 2.19 -12.36 -2.83
N ASN A 13 3.23 -13.05 -3.29
CA ASN A 13 4.56 -12.82 -2.77
C ASN A 13 5.03 -11.40 -3.04
N THR A 14 4.71 -10.88 -4.22
CA THR A 14 5.07 -9.51 -4.53
C THR A 14 4.41 -8.55 -3.56
N ILE A 15 3.13 -8.76 -3.27
CA ILE A 15 2.41 -7.88 -2.35
C ILE A 15 2.99 -7.98 -0.95
N VAL A 16 3.24 -9.19 -0.46
CA VAL A 16 3.71 -9.34 0.91
C VAL A 16 5.17 -8.96 1.09
N SER A 17 5.91 -8.81 -0.02
CA SER A 17 7.31 -8.44 0.05
C SER A 17 7.53 -6.94 -0.04
N MET A 18 6.48 -6.15 -0.13
CA MET A 18 6.63 -4.73 -0.36
C MET A 18 7.01 -3.98 0.91
N ARG A 19 7.55 -2.82 0.73
CA ARG A 19 7.87 -1.91 1.81
C ARG A 19 7.68 -0.48 1.31
N PRO A 20 7.54 0.48 2.24
CA PRO A 20 7.44 1.88 1.81
C PRO A 20 8.74 2.32 1.16
N ALA A 21 8.62 3.09 0.10
CA ALA A 21 9.79 3.68 -0.55
C ALA A 21 10.37 4.77 0.35
N ASP A 22 11.68 4.86 0.39
CA ASP A 22 12.37 5.86 1.20
C ASP A 22 12.36 7.22 0.50
N GLY A 23 12.59 8.26 1.28
CA GLY A 23 12.82 9.59 0.74
C GLY A 23 11.59 10.32 0.28
N LYS A 24 10.40 9.83 0.62
CA LYS A 24 9.17 10.52 0.24
C LYS A 24 8.76 11.49 1.33
N HIS A 25 8.15 12.57 0.92
CA HIS A 25 7.68 13.64 1.81
C HIS A 25 6.17 13.57 1.88
N VAL A 26 5.61 13.40 3.07
CA VAL A 26 4.18 13.22 3.23
C VAL A 26 3.59 14.41 3.98
N GLU A 27 2.55 15.01 3.42
CA GLU A 27 1.78 16.05 4.07
C GLU A 27 0.38 15.53 4.34
N TRP A 28 -0.02 15.58 5.59
CA TRP A 28 -1.34 15.10 6.00
C TRP A 28 -2.32 16.27 6.01
N ILE A 29 -3.45 16.10 5.32
CA ILE A 29 -4.50 17.10 5.28
C ILE A 29 -5.77 16.42 5.73
N ASP A 30 -6.10 16.60 7.02
CA ASP A 30 -7.20 15.90 7.65
C ASP A 30 -6.96 14.39 7.54
N ASP A 31 -7.83 13.65 6.86
CA ASP A 31 -7.68 12.21 6.69
C ASP A 31 -7.12 11.85 5.33
N GLU A 32 -6.61 12.83 4.59
CA GLU A 32 -6.02 12.61 3.27
C GLU A 32 -4.54 12.94 3.33
N ALA A 33 -3.84 12.65 2.23
CA ALA A 33 -2.40 12.91 2.21
C ALA A 33 -1.95 13.28 0.80
N VAL A 34 -0.89 14.08 0.76
CA VAL A 34 -0.17 14.36 -0.48
C VAL A 34 1.26 13.91 -0.24
N VAL A 35 1.78 13.12 -1.17
CA VAL A 35 3.15 12.60 -1.06
C VAL A 35 3.98 13.20 -2.17
N LEU A 36 5.07 13.86 -1.79
CA LEU A 36 6.01 14.42 -2.75
C LEU A 36 7.16 13.46 -2.93
N ASP A 37 7.47 13.17 -4.19
CA ASP A 37 8.66 12.41 -4.57
C ASP A 37 9.71 13.42 -5.05
N PRO A 38 10.72 13.73 -4.23
CA PRO A 38 11.68 14.76 -4.62
C PRO A 38 12.51 14.36 -5.83
N SER A 39 12.71 13.06 -6.06
CA SER A 39 13.54 12.63 -7.18
C SER A 39 12.88 12.87 -8.53
N THR A 40 11.55 12.80 -8.60
CA THR A 40 10.82 13.05 -9.83
C THR A 40 10.04 14.35 -9.78
N GLU A 41 9.96 14.98 -8.60
CA GLU A 41 9.19 16.19 -8.34
C GLU A 41 7.70 15.98 -8.59
N GLU A 42 7.24 14.74 -8.45
CA GLU A 42 5.84 14.42 -8.61
C GLU A 42 5.11 14.49 -7.28
N LEU A 43 3.86 14.90 -7.34
CA LEU A 43 2.96 14.89 -6.20
C LEU A 43 1.92 13.81 -6.41
N HIS A 44 1.68 13.02 -5.37
CA HIS A 44 0.70 11.96 -5.41
C HIS A 44 -0.34 12.22 -4.33
N TYR A 45 -1.59 12.29 -4.75
CA TYR A 45 -2.68 12.53 -3.82
C TYR A 45 -3.24 11.19 -3.37
N LEU A 46 -3.45 11.04 -2.06
CA LEU A 46 -4.05 9.85 -1.48
C LEU A 46 -5.35 10.23 -0.79
N ASN A 47 -6.45 9.62 -1.23
CA ASN A 47 -7.74 9.84 -0.55
C ASN A 47 -7.71 9.15 0.81
N GLY A 48 -8.79 9.32 1.58
CA GLY A 48 -8.83 8.83 2.96
C GLY A 48 -8.38 7.39 3.14
N PRO A 49 -9.01 6.43 2.44
CA PRO A 49 -8.62 5.03 2.61
C PRO A 49 -7.18 4.75 2.22
N ALA A 50 -6.72 5.31 1.10
CA ALA A 50 -5.34 5.10 0.66
C ALA A 50 -4.36 5.75 1.63
N ALA A 51 -4.70 6.93 2.14
CA ALA A 51 -3.84 7.61 3.11
C ALA A 51 -3.73 6.81 4.40
N LEU A 52 -4.83 6.23 4.86
CA LEU A 52 -4.81 5.44 6.08
C LEU A 52 -3.96 4.18 5.90
N VAL A 53 -4.14 3.48 4.78
CA VAL A 53 -3.33 2.28 4.50
C VAL A 53 -1.85 2.64 4.49
N TYR A 54 -1.51 3.70 3.79
CA TYR A 54 -0.13 4.14 3.69
C TYR A 54 0.43 4.53 5.05
N ALA A 55 -0.35 5.26 5.85
CA ALA A 55 0.08 5.69 7.17
C ALA A 55 0.38 4.50 8.07
N LEU A 56 -0.49 3.50 8.06
CA LEU A 56 -0.32 2.33 8.93
C LEU A 56 0.89 1.52 8.49
N ILE A 57 1.14 1.43 7.19
CA ILE A 57 2.32 0.73 6.69
C ILE A 57 3.58 1.48 7.07
N LEU A 58 3.56 2.82 6.97
CA LEU A 58 4.72 3.62 7.38
C LEU A 58 5.03 3.43 8.85
N GLU A 59 3.99 3.35 9.68
CA GLU A 59 4.14 3.31 11.12
C GLU A 59 4.53 1.93 11.63
N HIS A 60 3.92 0.88 11.06
CA HIS A 60 4.03 -0.47 11.60
C HIS A 60 4.79 -1.45 10.72
N GLY A 61 5.13 -1.05 9.50
CA GLY A 61 5.66 -1.97 8.50
C GLY A 61 4.54 -2.60 7.71
N PHE A 62 4.91 -3.33 6.67
CA PHE A 62 3.92 -3.79 5.71
C PHE A 62 2.94 -4.78 6.35
N ASP A 63 3.45 -5.84 6.98
CA ASP A 63 2.59 -6.89 7.52
C ASP A 63 1.72 -6.39 8.65
N ARG A 64 2.34 -5.69 9.60
CA ARG A 64 1.62 -5.14 10.75
C ARG A 64 0.62 -4.08 10.31
N GLY A 65 1.02 -3.24 9.36
CA GLY A 65 0.14 -2.21 8.85
C GLY A 65 -1.11 -2.80 8.25
N LEU A 66 -0.97 -3.89 7.48
CA LEU A 66 -2.14 -4.54 6.89
C LEU A 66 -3.02 -5.17 7.96
N GLU A 67 -2.43 -5.71 9.01
CA GLU A 67 -3.22 -6.24 10.12
C GLU A 67 -4.07 -5.14 10.75
N GLU A 68 -3.46 -3.96 10.93
CA GLU A 68 -4.20 -2.83 11.49
C GLU A 68 -5.33 -2.39 10.57
N VAL A 69 -5.08 -2.38 9.27
CA VAL A 69 -6.11 -2.03 8.30
C VAL A 69 -7.29 -3.00 8.41
N ARG A 70 -6.98 -4.29 8.48
CA ARG A 70 -8.03 -5.30 8.59
C ARG A 70 -8.79 -5.20 9.89
N SER A 71 -8.10 -4.80 10.94
CA SER A 71 -8.74 -4.58 12.23
C SER A 71 -9.76 -3.46 12.16
N ILE A 72 -9.49 -2.44 11.35
CA ILE A 72 -10.37 -1.29 11.22
C ILE A 72 -11.54 -1.58 10.28
N TYR A 73 -11.25 -2.18 9.12
CA TYR A 73 -12.25 -2.34 8.06
C TYR A 73 -12.87 -3.73 8.01
N GLY A 74 -12.18 -4.76 8.51
CA GLY A 74 -12.66 -6.12 8.46
C GLY A 74 -11.93 -6.94 7.41
N THR A 75 -12.38 -8.19 7.26
CA THR A 75 -11.70 -9.13 6.37
C THR A 75 -12.63 -9.72 5.32
N GLU A 76 -13.75 -9.08 5.07
CA GLU A 76 -14.66 -9.52 4.02
C GLU A 76 -13.98 -9.40 2.66
N SER A 77 -14.42 -10.22 1.72
CA SER A 77 -13.72 -10.27 0.43
C SER A 77 -13.73 -8.95 -0.30
N GLU A 78 -14.80 -8.18 -0.18
CA GLU A 78 -14.85 -6.85 -0.79
C GLU A 78 -13.81 -5.93 -0.18
N ILE A 79 -13.64 -6.02 1.12
CA ILE A 79 -12.66 -5.22 1.83
C ILE A 79 -11.25 -5.64 1.41
N GLU A 80 -11.01 -6.94 1.33
CA GLU A 80 -9.69 -7.43 0.92
C GLU A 80 -9.35 -6.99 -0.50
N GLU A 81 -10.34 -7.00 -1.40
CA GLU A 81 -10.12 -6.52 -2.76
C GLU A 81 -9.79 -5.04 -2.78
N GLY A 82 -10.50 -4.26 -1.96
CA GLY A 82 -10.23 -2.83 -1.86
C GLY A 82 -8.84 -2.55 -1.34
N ILE A 83 -8.39 -3.33 -0.36
CA ILE A 83 -7.05 -3.19 0.17
C ILE A 83 -6.03 -3.52 -0.92
N ALA A 84 -6.25 -4.59 -1.67
CA ALA A 84 -5.35 -4.98 -2.75
C ALA A 84 -5.26 -3.89 -3.81
N ASP A 85 -6.39 -3.28 -4.16
CA ASP A 85 -6.41 -2.19 -5.12
C ASP A 85 -5.63 -0.99 -4.61
N CYS A 86 -5.78 -0.68 -3.33
CA CYS A 86 -5.00 0.38 -2.69
C CYS A 86 -3.51 0.12 -2.79
N LEU A 87 -3.12 -1.11 -2.47
CA LEU A 87 -1.70 -1.47 -2.50
C LEU A 87 -1.13 -1.37 -3.91
N GLU A 88 -1.91 -1.80 -4.90
CA GLU A 88 -1.48 -1.67 -6.29
C GLU A 88 -1.32 -0.22 -6.68
N GLY A 89 -2.27 0.62 -6.26
CA GLY A 89 -2.19 2.04 -6.54
C GLY A 89 -0.97 2.68 -5.92
N LEU A 90 -0.66 2.32 -4.69
CA LEU A 90 0.53 2.84 -4.01
C LEU A 90 1.80 2.36 -4.71
N ALA A 91 1.82 1.11 -5.17
CA ALA A 91 2.97 0.58 -5.90
C ALA A 91 3.13 1.28 -7.24
N ASP A 92 2.02 1.53 -7.94
CA ASP A 92 2.06 2.22 -9.23
C ASP A 92 2.63 3.63 -9.08
N LYS A 93 2.37 4.26 -7.94
CA LYS A 93 2.90 5.60 -7.68
C LYS A 93 4.34 5.57 -7.18
N GLY A 94 4.90 4.39 -6.99
CA GLY A 94 6.25 4.26 -6.48
C GLY A 94 6.37 4.48 -4.98
N LEU A 95 5.26 4.48 -4.26
CA LEU A 95 5.26 4.68 -2.82
C LEU A 95 5.50 3.39 -2.05
N LEU A 96 5.20 2.26 -2.67
CA LEU A 96 5.57 0.93 -2.16
C LEU A 96 6.48 0.28 -3.19
N VAL A 97 7.54 -0.35 -2.72
CA VAL A 97 8.52 -1.00 -3.58
C VAL A 97 8.80 -2.39 -3.02
N ASP A 98 9.47 -3.21 -3.82
CA ASP A 98 9.84 -4.56 -3.41
C ASP A 98 10.76 -4.47 -2.19
N GLY A 99 10.45 -5.30 -1.23
CA GLY A 99 11.17 -5.28 0.04
C GLY A 99 12.43 -6.12 0.12
#